data_885bad3c5c2ba9589b13e76a07076e0a
#
_entry.id   885bad3c5c2ba9589b13e76a07076e0a
#
_cell.length_a   1.000
_cell.length_b   1.000
_cell.length_c   1.000
_cell.angle_alpha   90.00
_cell.angle_beta   90.00
_cell.angle_gamma   90.00
#
_symmetry.space_group_name_H-M   'P 1'
#
loop_
_entity.id
_entity.type
_entity.pdbx_description
1 polymer ?
#
loop_
_entity_poly.entity_id
_entity_poly.type
_entity_poly.pdbx_seq_one_letter_code
_entity_poly.pdbx_strand_id
1 'polypeptide(L)'
;VAINPPGFFDVPPQVPLVALDLRARFDPFRIDIGQAVVLDGDSRVTGTGAIAATDAGWDIALDAQIDEITPERFVAFWPIPMKPRSRNWFANNLTKGQLTNLVTGLRKRPEQPAQFALGFEFADNDIKFLRHIPPINDAVGVASIINNRFVVSLDEGIVLAPQGGPMDLAGSHF
;
A
#
# COMPACT_ATOMS: atom_id res chain seq x y z
N VAL A 1 2.12 -17.61 -11.36
CA VAL A 1 3.17 -17.94 -10.37
C VAL A 1 2.65 -17.58 -9.00
N ALA A 2 2.65 -18.51 -8.04
CA ALA A 2 2.31 -18.24 -6.65
C ALA A 2 3.60 -18.21 -5.85
N ILE A 3 3.90 -17.06 -5.23
CA ILE A 3 5.03 -16.91 -4.33
C ILE A 3 4.44 -16.59 -2.96
N ASN A 4 4.54 -17.55 -2.05
CA ASN A 4 4.08 -17.33 -0.67
C ASN A 4 5.11 -17.89 0.33
N PRO A 5 6.10 -17.09 0.73
CA PRO A 5 6.89 -17.44 1.89
C PRO A 5 5.99 -17.61 3.12
N PRO A 6 6.22 -18.57 4.00
CA PRO A 6 5.38 -18.83 5.17
C PRO A 6 5.15 -17.55 6.00
N GLY A 7 3.87 -17.22 6.24
CA GLY A 7 3.49 -16.05 7.04
C GLY A 7 3.62 -14.69 6.34
N PHE A 8 3.84 -14.67 5.02
CA PHE A 8 3.99 -13.42 4.28
C PHE A 8 2.66 -12.87 3.75
N PHE A 9 1.76 -13.74 3.30
CA PHE A 9 0.41 -13.39 2.85
C PHE A 9 -0.63 -14.32 3.48
N ASP A 10 -1.84 -13.81 3.74
CA ASP A 10 -2.98 -14.62 4.18
C ASP A 10 -3.40 -15.63 3.10
N VAL A 11 -3.52 -15.12 1.89
CA VAL A 11 -3.77 -15.91 0.67
C VAL A 11 -2.68 -15.53 -0.33
N PRO A 12 -2.00 -16.52 -0.95
CA PRO A 12 -0.99 -16.22 -1.96
C PRO A 12 -1.60 -15.39 -3.08
N PRO A 13 -1.06 -14.20 -3.40
CA PRO A 13 -1.54 -13.45 -4.54
C PRO A 13 -1.31 -14.27 -5.81
N GLN A 14 -2.38 -14.56 -6.54
CA GLN A 14 -2.29 -15.18 -7.85
C GLN A 14 -2.06 -14.08 -8.88
N VAL A 15 -0.87 -14.07 -9.47
CA VAL A 15 -0.50 -13.09 -10.49
C VAL A 15 -0.40 -13.80 -11.85
N PRO A 16 -1.30 -13.49 -12.79
CA PRO A 16 -1.35 -14.18 -14.08
C PRO A 16 -0.16 -13.87 -14.98
N LEU A 17 0.36 -12.67 -14.91
CA LEU A 17 1.53 -12.27 -15.71
C LEU A 17 2.56 -11.56 -14.84
N VAL A 18 3.81 -12.02 -14.96
CA VAL A 18 4.98 -11.39 -14.33
C VAL A 18 6.06 -11.24 -15.38
N ALA A 19 6.55 -10.01 -15.57
CA ALA A 19 7.79 -9.73 -16.28
C ALA A 19 8.84 -9.25 -15.28
N LEU A 20 10.04 -9.82 -15.33
CA LEU A 20 11.07 -9.57 -14.35
C LEU A 20 12.44 -9.44 -15.02
N ASP A 21 13.07 -8.28 -14.83
CA ASP A 21 14.48 -8.04 -15.12
C ASP A 21 15.25 -7.96 -13.80
N LEU A 22 16.09 -8.94 -13.55
CA LEU A 22 16.89 -8.98 -12.33
C LEU A 22 18.32 -9.45 -12.63
N ARG A 23 19.25 -8.93 -11.82
CA ARG A 23 20.62 -9.40 -11.75
C ARG A 23 20.90 -9.92 -10.35
N ALA A 24 21.34 -11.15 -10.23
CA ALA A 24 21.74 -11.76 -8.96
C ALA A 24 23.26 -11.97 -8.90
N ARG A 25 23.85 -11.66 -7.77
CA ARG A 25 25.21 -12.00 -7.37
C ARG A 25 25.16 -12.77 -6.06
N PHE A 26 25.91 -13.83 -5.91
CA PHE A 26 25.85 -14.68 -4.74
C PHE A 26 26.95 -14.42 -3.71
N ASP A 27 28.07 -13.82 -4.15
CA ASP A 27 29.19 -13.46 -3.28
C ASP A 27 29.80 -12.10 -3.68
N PRO A 28 29.66 -11.03 -2.87
CA PRO A 28 28.66 -10.91 -1.81
C PRO A 28 27.23 -10.97 -2.36
N PHE A 29 26.30 -11.48 -1.55
CA PHE A 29 24.91 -11.65 -1.99
C PHE A 29 24.26 -10.30 -2.32
N ARG A 30 23.75 -10.19 -3.54
CA ARG A 30 23.00 -9.01 -4.02
C ARG A 30 22.04 -9.38 -5.13
N ILE A 31 20.84 -8.85 -5.05
CA ILE A 31 19.85 -8.87 -6.12
C ILE A 31 19.53 -7.43 -6.50
N ASP A 32 19.74 -7.07 -7.76
CA ASP A 32 19.30 -5.81 -8.34
C ASP A 32 18.06 -6.11 -9.22
N ILE A 33 16.96 -5.42 -8.96
CA ILE A 33 15.71 -5.50 -9.69
C ILE A 33 15.65 -4.27 -10.58
N GLY A 34 15.96 -4.44 -11.86
CA GLY A 34 15.87 -3.37 -12.85
C GLY A 34 14.42 -3.02 -13.15
N GLN A 35 13.58 -4.05 -13.30
CA GLN A 35 12.14 -3.90 -13.45
C GLN A 35 11.43 -5.18 -13.04
N ALA A 36 10.34 -5.03 -12.30
CA ALA A 36 9.34 -6.06 -12.08
C ALA A 36 7.98 -5.50 -12.52
N VAL A 37 7.24 -6.24 -13.33
CA VAL A 37 5.88 -5.88 -13.76
C VAL A 37 4.94 -7.03 -13.45
N VAL A 38 3.87 -6.73 -12.75
CA VAL A 38 2.78 -7.67 -12.46
C VAL A 38 1.50 -7.09 -13.07
N LEU A 39 0.78 -7.88 -13.84
CA LEU A 39 -0.54 -7.54 -14.34
C LEU A 39 -1.57 -8.44 -13.66
N ASP A 40 -2.62 -7.86 -13.10
CA ASP A 40 -3.68 -8.56 -12.40
C ASP A 40 -5.03 -7.86 -12.71
N GLY A 41 -5.71 -8.39 -13.72
CA GLY A 41 -6.86 -7.70 -14.30
C GLY A 41 -6.44 -6.35 -14.88
N ASP A 42 -7.11 -5.30 -14.46
CA ASP A 42 -6.82 -3.91 -14.87
C ASP A 42 -5.67 -3.29 -14.05
N SER A 43 -5.27 -3.93 -12.96
CA SER A 43 -4.19 -3.45 -12.11
C SER A 43 -2.82 -3.75 -12.69
N ARG A 44 -1.98 -2.73 -12.80
CA ARG A 44 -0.58 -2.86 -13.16
C ARG A 44 0.30 -2.44 -11.98
N VAL A 45 1.10 -3.36 -11.52
CA VAL A 45 2.11 -3.12 -10.48
C VAL A 45 3.49 -3.11 -11.14
N THR A 46 4.25 -2.06 -10.92
CA THR A 46 5.65 -1.98 -11.34
C THR A 46 6.55 -1.82 -10.12
N GLY A 47 7.73 -2.41 -10.17
CA GLY A 47 8.67 -2.35 -9.07
C GLY A 47 10.11 -2.31 -9.53
N THR A 48 10.95 -1.67 -8.74
CA THR A 48 12.41 -1.62 -8.91
C THR A 48 13.09 -1.72 -7.55
N GLY A 49 14.38 -2.02 -7.53
CA GLY A 49 15.11 -1.95 -6.27
C GLY A 49 16.33 -2.84 -6.17
N ALA A 50 16.82 -2.97 -4.95
CA ALA A 50 17.96 -3.81 -4.63
C ALA A 50 17.84 -4.43 -3.24
N ILE A 51 18.36 -5.63 -3.11
CA ILE A 51 18.48 -6.36 -1.84
C ILE A 51 19.92 -6.87 -1.74
N ALA A 52 20.62 -6.51 -0.69
CA ALA A 52 21.98 -6.97 -0.45
C ALA A 52 22.16 -7.50 0.99
N ALA A 53 22.95 -8.54 1.14
CA ALA A 53 23.45 -8.96 2.43
C ALA A 53 24.83 -8.30 2.66
N THR A 54 25.01 -7.76 3.85
CA THR A 54 26.29 -7.18 4.33
C THR A 54 26.66 -7.84 5.66
N ASP A 55 27.87 -7.66 6.12
CA ASP A 55 28.33 -8.18 7.43
C ASP A 55 27.50 -7.62 8.60
N ALA A 56 26.94 -6.41 8.43
CA ALA A 56 26.10 -5.75 9.42
C ALA A 56 24.60 -6.06 9.27
N GLY A 57 24.19 -6.87 8.28
CA GLY A 57 22.81 -7.25 8.03
C GLY A 57 22.30 -6.88 6.65
N TRP A 58 21.00 -6.82 6.50
CA TRP A 58 20.34 -6.56 5.22
C TRP A 58 20.30 -5.07 4.85
N ASP A 59 20.69 -4.77 3.61
CA ASP A 59 20.44 -3.49 2.95
C ASP A 59 19.38 -3.70 1.86
N ILE A 60 18.22 -3.05 2.02
CA ILE A 60 17.06 -3.21 1.16
C ILE A 60 16.56 -1.84 0.72
N ALA A 61 16.43 -1.66 -0.59
CA ALA A 61 15.81 -0.50 -1.22
C ALA A 61 14.83 -1.00 -2.27
N LEU A 62 13.53 -0.84 -2.03
CA LEU A 62 12.48 -1.26 -2.95
C LEU A 62 11.53 -0.10 -3.19
N ASP A 63 11.13 0.09 -4.44
CA ASP A 63 10.11 1.03 -4.88
C ASP A 63 9.08 0.29 -5.72
N ALA A 64 7.80 0.64 -5.55
CA ALA A 64 6.73 0.11 -6.37
C ALA A 64 5.68 1.17 -6.66
N GLN A 65 5.02 1.00 -7.80
CA GLN A 65 3.90 1.82 -8.26
C GLN A 65 2.76 0.89 -8.67
N ILE A 66 1.54 1.33 -8.40
CA ILE A 66 0.32 0.64 -8.82
C ILE A 66 -0.57 1.70 -9.46
N ASP A 67 -0.97 1.47 -10.71
CA ASP A 67 -1.76 2.44 -11.47
C ASP A 67 -3.16 2.58 -10.85
N GLU A 68 -3.85 1.45 -10.66
CA GLU A 68 -5.18 1.38 -10.09
C GLU A 68 -5.40 0.03 -9.40
N ILE A 69 -6.10 0.03 -8.24
CA ILE A 69 -6.39 -1.18 -7.49
C ILE A 69 -7.57 -0.95 -6.53
N THR A 70 -8.41 -1.97 -6.31
CA THR A 70 -9.41 -1.89 -5.24
C THR A 70 -8.77 -2.01 -3.86
N PRO A 71 -9.36 -1.42 -2.80
CA PRO A 71 -8.84 -1.52 -1.43
C PRO A 71 -8.64 -2.97 -0.96
N GLU A 72 -9.57 -3.85 -1.28
CA GLU A 72 -9.48 -5.28 -0.94
C GLU A 72 -8.27 -5.94 -1.60
N ARG A 73 -8.06 -5.69 -2.89
CA ARG A 73 -6.97 -6.25 -3.66
C ARG A 73 -5.62 -5.69 -3.20
N PHE A 74 -5.57 -4.41 -2.87
CA PHE A 74 -4.39 -3.77 -2.31
C PHE A 74 -3.96 -4.44 -0.99
N VAL A 75 -4.90 -4.70 -0.08
CA VAL A 75 -4.63 -5.41 1.18
C VAL A 75 -4.15 -6.85 0.93
N ALA A 76 -4.65 -7.53 -0.11
CA ALA A 76 -4.18 -8.86 -0.48
C ALA A 76 -2.70 -8.88 -0.93
N PHE A 77 -2.24 -7.83 -1.61
CA PHE A 77 -0.83 -7.65 -1.98
C PHE A 77 0.06 -7.14 -0.84
N TRP A 78 -0.52 -6.66 0.26
CA TRP A 78 0.24 -6.09 1.38
C TRP A 78 0.74 -7.19 2.32
N PRO A 79 2.06 -7.38 2.46
CA PRO A 79 2.62 -8.41 3.35
C PRO A 79 2.20 -8.23 4.81
N ILE A 80 1.79 -9.32 5.45
CA ILE A 80 1.33 -9.32 6.86
C ILE A 80 2.34 -8.69 7.82
N PRO A 81 3.65 -9.02 7.76
CA PRO A 81 4.62 -8.47 8.69
C PRO A 81 4.93 -6.99 8.44
N MET A 82 4.55 -6.45 7.28
CA MET A 82 4.83 -5.06 6.92
C MET A 82 3.74 -4.12 7.45
N LYS A 83 4.07 -3.34 8.50
CA LYS A 83 3.14 -2.38 9.12
C LYS A 83 1.75 -2.98 9.44
N PRO A 84 1.65 -4.02 10.25
CA PRO A 84 0.40 -4.78 10.44
C PRO A 84 -0.76 -3.92 10.97
N ARG A 85 -0.49 -2.88 11.76
CA ARG A 85 -1.53 -1.96 12.25
C ARG A 85 -2.15 -1.15 11.10
N SER A 86 -1.32 -0.63 10.20
CA SER A 86 -1.80 0.10 9.01
C SER A 86 -2.55 -0.82 8.06
N ARG A 87 -2.01 -2.02 7.79
CA ARG A 87 -2.68 -3.04 6.98
C ARG A 87 -4.08 -3.38 7.53
N ASN A 88 -4.18 -3.65 8.83
CA ASN A 88 -5.45 -3.98 9.47
C ASN A 88 -6.43 -2.80 9.45
N TRP A 89 -5.91 -1.57 9.57
CA TRP A 89 -6.76 -0.39 9.45
C TRP A 89 -7.35 -0.29 8.04
N PHE A 90 -6.55 -0.43 6.99
CA PHE A 90 -7.01 -0.47 5.60
C PHE A 90 -8.08 -1.55 5.39
N ALA A 91 -7.79 -2.79 5.79
CA ALA A 91 -8.70 -3.92 5.62
C ALA A 91 -10.07 -3.73 6.28
N ASN A 92 -10.14 -2.97 7.37
CA ASN A 92 -11.37 -2.80 8.14
C ASN A 92 -12.10 -1.47 7.89
N ASN A 93 -11.45 -0.52 7.23
CA ASN A 93 -11.94 0.85 7.17
C ASN A 93 -12.07 1.44 5.76
N LEU A 94 -11.50 0.81 4.75
CA LEU A 94 -11.75 1.12 3.34
C LEU A 94 -12.47 -0.05 2.71
N THR A 95 -13.73 0.14 2.32
CA THR A 95 -14.58 -0.99 1.91
C THR A 95 -15.13 -0.91 0.49
N LYS A 96 -14.94 0.20 -0.21
CA LYS A 96 -15.48 0.46 -1.55
C LYS A 96 -14.53 1.35 -2.32
N GLY A 97 -14.73 1.51 -3.62
CA GLY A 97 -14.05 2.47 -4.48
C GLY A 97 -12.72 2.01 -5.03
N GLN A 98 -11.92 2.95 -5.49
CA GLN A 98 -10.65 2.72 -6.17
C GLN A 98 -9.52 3.50 -5.49
N LEU A 99 -8.34 2.89 -5.48
CA LEU A 99 -7.08 3.53 -5.14
C LEU A 99 -6.28 3.68 -6.42
N THR A 100 -5.79 4.86 -6.69
CA THR A 100 -5.05 5.18 -7.92
C THR A 100 -3.71 5.85 -7.59
N ASN A 101 -2.80 5.84 -8.55
CA ASN A 101 -1.50 6.50 -8.42
C ASN A 101 -0.73 6.12 -7.15
N LEU A 102 -0.82 4.83 -6.73
CA LEU A 102 -0.10 4.38 -5.55
C LEU A 102 1.40 4.35 -5.81
N VAL A 103 2.14 4.99 -4.92
CA VAL A 103 3.60 4.98 -4.90
C VAL A 103 4.06 4.52 -3.52
N THR A 104 4.92 3.52 -3.48
CA THR A 104 5.44 3.03 -2.20
C THR A 104 6.94 2.81 -2.24
N GLY A 105 7.59 3.00 -1.11
CA GLY A 105 9.01 2.76 -0.94
C GLY A 105 9.33 2.12 0.40
N LEU A 106 10.23 1.15 0.37
CA LEU A 106 10.79 0.49 1.54
C LEU A 106 12.30 0.67 1.55
N ARG A 107 12.83 1.15 2.65
CA ARG A 107 14.28 1.28 2.89
C ARG A 107 14.63 0.60 4.20
N LYS A 108 15.56 -0.31 4.18
CA LYS A 108 16.14 -0.95 5.36
C LYS A 108 17.65 -0.93 5.21
N ARG A 109 18.33 -0.21 6.08
CA ARG A 109 19.78 -0.26 6.22
C ARG A 109 20.17 -1.14 7.40
N PRO A 110 21.37 -1.73 7.39
CA PRO A 110 21.88 -2.45 8.54
C PRO A 110 21.76 -1.60 9.81
N GLU A 111 21.43 -2.22 10.92
CA GLU A 111 21.32 -1.61 12.26
C GLU A 111 20.31 -0.44 12.38
N GLN A 112 19.65 -0.03 11.29
CA GLN A 112 18.63 1.02 11.32
C GLN A 112 17.22 0.41 11.22
N PRO A 113 16.19 1.07 11.78
CA PRO A 113 14.82 0.67 11.59
C PRO A 113 14.42 0.79 10.11
N ALA A 114 13.55 -0.08 9.66
CA ALA A 114 12.99 0.01 8.32
C ALA A 114 12.13 1.27 8.17
N GLN A 115 12.34 2.00 7.08
CA GLN A 115 11.55 3.16 6.70
C GLN A 115 10.58 2.76 5.58
N PHE A 116 9.34 3.20 5.70
CA PHE A 116 8.28 2.91 4.76
C PHE A 116 7.54 4.20 4.40
N ALA A 117 7.28 4.37 3.11
CA ALA A 117 6.45 5.43 2.59
C ALA A 117 5.41 4.84 1.64
N LEU A 118 4.19 5.37 1.67
CA LEU A 118 3.09 5.06 0.77
C LEU A 118 2.31 6.34 0.53
N GLY A 119 2.04 6.66 -0.74
CA GLY A 119 1.13 7.72 -1.14
C GLY A 119 0.15 7.16 -2.16
N PHE A 120 -1.08 7.64 -2.17
CA PHE A 120 -2.11 7.23 -3.12
C PHE A 120 -3.23 8.27 -3.19
N GLU A 121 -3.95 8.25 -4.30
CA GLU A 121 -5.23 8.90 -4.46
C GLU A 121 -6.34 7.88 -4.25
N PHE A 122 -7.52 8.34 -3.89
CA PHE A 122 -8.70 7.48 -3.71
C PHE A 122 -9.95 8.17 -4.21
N ALA A 123 -10.88 7.38 -4.76
CA ALA A 123 -12.17 7.86 -5.28
C ALA A 123 -13.27 6.86 -4.97
N ASP A 124 -14.48 7.38 -4.73
CA ASP A 124 -15.68 6.61 -4.41
C ASP A 124 -15.54 5.67 -3.21
N ASN A 125 -14.68 6.03 -2.25
CA ASN A 125 -14.39 5.22 -1.08
C ASN A 125 -15.36 5.50 0.07
N ASP A 126 -15.82 4.43 0.74
CA ASP A 126 -16.45 4.53 2.04
C ASP A 126 -15.39 4.33 3.12
N ILE A 127 -15.13 5.38 3.91
CA ILE A 127 -14.05 5.40 4.90
C ILE A 127 -14.64 5.41 6.32
N LYS A 128 -14.40 4.35 7.08
CA LYS A 128 -14.76 4.27 8.50
C LYS A 128 -13.60 4.75 9.37
N PHE A 129 -13.49 6.06 9.53
CA PHE A 129 -12.34 6.67 10.20
C PHE A 129 -12.29 6.37 11.70
N LEU A 130 -13.41 6.47 12.40
CA LEU A 130 -13.54 6.21 13.85
C LEU A 130 -14.76 5.34 14.16
N ARG A 131 -14.68 4.55 15.26
CA ARG A 131 -15.76 3.60 15.65
C ARG A 131 -17.11 4.24 15.95
N HIS A 132 -17.10 5.48 16.44
CA HIS A 132 -18.31 6.19 16.91
C HIS A 132 -18.75 7.33 15.99
N ILE A 133 -18.09 7.50 14.87
CA ILE A 133 -18.46 8.47 13.82
C ILE A 133 -18.99 7.68 12.63
N PRO A 134 -20.10 8.13 12.02
CA PRO A 134 -20.59 7.53 10.78
C PRO A 134 -19.47 7.52 9.70
N PRO A 135 -19.50 6.57 8.78
CA PRO A 135 -18.53 6.54 7.69
C PRO A 135 -18.61 7.81 6.83
N ILE A 136 -17.48 8.20 6.28
CA ILE A 136 -17.43 9.16 5.19
C ILE A 136 -17.77 8.38 3.93
N ASN A 137 -18.85 8.75 3.26
CA ASN A 137 -19.32 8.08 2.03
C ASN A 137 -18.81 8.85 0.81
N ASP A 138 -18.58 8.11 -0.27
CA ASP A 138 -18.17 8.61 -1.58
C ASP A 138 -16.96 9.58 -1.48
N ALA A 139 -16.02 9.23 -0.64
CA ALA A 139 -14.84 10.03 -0.37
C ALA A 139 -13.89 10.02 -1.56
N VAL A 140 -13.42 11.22 -1.93
CA VAL A 140 -12.38 11.47 -2.93
C VAL A 140 -11.26 12.26 -2.25
N GLY A 141 -10.01 11.94 -2.57
CA GLY A 141 -8.88 12.69 -2.01
C GLY A 141 -7.54 11.99 -2.15
N VAL A 142 -6.60 12.41 -1.33
CA VAL A 142 -5.25 11.88 -1.30
C VAL A 142 -4.87 11.46 0.11
N ALA A 143 -4.05 10.41 0.21
CA ALA A 143 -3.53 9.96 1.48
C ALA A 143 -2.06 9.59 1.40
N SER A 144 -1.36 9.73 2.51
CA SER A 144 0.02 9.29 2.62
C SER A 144 0.34 8.69 3.98
N ILE A 145 1.25 7.72 3.98
CA ILE A 145 1.87 7.15 5.17
C ILE A 145 3.37 7.34 5.01
N ILE A 146 3.98 8.11 5.88
CA ILE A 146 5.43 8.27 5.93
C ILE A 146 5.91 7.85 7.30
N ASN A 147 6.67 6.76 7.36
CA ASN A 147 7.09 6.10 8.59
C ASN A 147 5.87 5.66 9.45
N ASN A 148 5.43 6.48 10.39
CA ASN A 148 4.27 6.18 11.25
C ASN A 148 3.24 7.32 11.24
N ARG A 149 3.42 8.31 10.38
CA ARG A 149 2.49 9.42 10.23
C ARG A 149 1.56 9.15 9.05
N PHE A 150 0.27 9.14 9.32
CA PHE A 150 -0.79 9.06 8.32
C PHE A 150 -1.40 10.45 8.13
N VAL A 151 -1.58 10.85 6.89
CA VAL A 151 -2.19 12.12 6.51
C VAL A 151 -3.22 11.83 5.43
N VAL A 152 -4.40 12.40 5.56
CA VAL A 152 -5.48 12.33 4.57
C VAL A 152 -5.96 13.75 4.28
N SER A 153 -6.14 14.05 3.01
CA SER A 153 -6.82 15.25 2.52
C SER A 153 -8.05 14.81 1.72
N LEU A 154 -9.20 15.33 2.07
CA LEU A 154 -10.46 15.08 1.36
C LEU A 154 -10.75 16.21 0.40
N ASP A 155 -10.93 15.87 -0.87
CA ASP A 155 -11.45 16.78 -1.88
C ASP A 155 -12.98 16.75 -1.89
N GLU A 156 -13.57 15.54 -1.66
CA GLU A 156 -15.01 15.31 -1.52
C GLU A 156 -15.27 14.26 -0.43
N GLY A 157 -16.45 14.30 0.16
CA GLY A 157 -16.90 13.29 1.12
C GLY A 157 -18.08 13.76 1.95
N ILE A 158 -19.04 12.87 2.19
CA ILE A 158 -20.25 13.16 2.92
C ILE A 158 -20.40 12.26 4.15
N VAL A 159 -20.65 12.86 5.29
CA VAL A 159 -21.04 12.15 6.52
C VAL A 159 -22.53 12.36 6.76
N LEU A 160 -23.27 11.27 6.93
CA LEU A 160 -24.68 11.28 7.31
C LEU A 160 -24.78 11.21 8.85
N ALA A 161 -25.02 12.33 9.49
CA ALA A 161 -25.18 12.37 10.94
C ALA A 161 -26.51 11.71 11.37
N PRO A 162 -26.55 10.86 12.43
CA PRO A 162 -27.75 10.14 12.84
C PRO A 162 -28.94 11.02 13.22
N GLN A 163 -28.70 12.27 13.62
CA GLN A 163 -29.71 13.24 14.07
C GLN A 163 -29.58 14.60 13.36
N GLY A 164 -28.91 14.62 12.20
CA GLY A 164 -28.69 15.82 11.42
C GLY A 164 -28.74 15.55 9.92
N GLY A 165 -28.59 16.59 9.11
CA GLY A 165 -28.47 16.45 7.65
C GLY A 165 -27.08 15.93 7.22
N PRO A 166 -26.87 15.79 5.90
CA PRO A 166 -25.56 15.48 5.36
C PRO A 166 -24.57 16.62 5.73
N MET A 167 -23.37 16.21 6.11
CA MET A 167 -22.25 17.11 6.38
C MET A 167 -21.21 16.91 5.29
N ASP A 168 -20.91 17.96 4.56
CA ASP A 168 -19.85 17.99 3.56
C ASP A 168 -18.49 18.16 4.25
N LEU A 169 -17.52 17.30 3.90
CA LEU A 169 -16.16 17.32 4.44
C LEU A 169 -15.12 17.77 3.40
N ALA A 170 -15.53 18.32 2.27
CA ALA A 170 -14.61 18.82 1.25
C ALA A 170 -13.59 19.80 1.86
N GLY A 171 -12.31 19.67 1.50
CA GLY A 171 -11.22 20.48 2.01
C GLY A 171 -10.73 20.11 3.43
N SER A 172 -11.22 19.02 4.03
CA SER A 172 -10.77 18.55 5.35
C SER A 172 -9.42 17.83 5.28
N HIS A 173 -8.62 18.01 6.34
CA HIS A 173 -7.31 17.36 6.49
C HIS A 173 -7.23 16.67 7.86
N PHE A 174 -6.67 15.46 7.86
CA PHE A 174 -6.53 14.61 9.05
C PHE A 174 -5.12 14.06 9.20
#